data_84cfeaa3d0efdffeab4cfaa6baf35c65
#
_entry.id   84cfeaa3d0efdffeab4cfaa6baf35c65
#
_cell.length_a   1.000
_cell.length_b   1.000
_cell.length_c   1.000
_cell.angle_alpha   90.00
_cell.angle_beta   90.00
_cell.angle_gamma   90.00
#
_symmetry.space_group_name_H-M   'P 1'
#
loop_
_entity.id
_entity.type
_entity.pdbx_description
1 polymer ?
#
loop_
_entity_poly.entity_id
_entity_poly.type
_entity_poly.pdbx_seq_one_letter_code
_entity_poly.pdbx_strand_id
1 'polypeptide(L)'
;MIQQLKNRNFYVILAGDLVLFAASLILAYGLRFSLEIPEKDWYRILFLLPFLLPTKAVAFFLMGVYRGMWRYTSIPDALRLVKASVLATLTVMTALTLAQQFWGYSRSVFVADCIFTVFFCGGFRLAIRILATNKRAMLKFWDREPEDSLPVRHVRLLIIGAGDAAASIIREIQGNPRSPYDVVACIDDDHHKHGQTLLEVPVRGPIGKLLFFVSRFQADEILIAMPSVVGEEMRRIVDACKASGLPFKTLPSLGALVDGKVTVNDVREVKYEDILGRPPVQMDYAGIGNYLTGKTVAVTGAGGSIGSELCRQILRFKPAALVLIEANEFNLYRIERELLADRHAGPLRTVMGRVQDRALMANVFDKYRPHAVFHAAACKHVPMVETNPWEGILNNTIGSQTLMDVAEEYGVERFVLVSTDKAVRPTNVMGASKRVAEIALQGRAPGRTRFMAVRFGNVLGSSGSVIPLFRKQIQAGGPVTVTHPDMTRYFMMIPEACQLILQA
;
A
#
# COMPACT_ATOMS: atom_id res chain seq x y z
N MET A 1 15.64 -31.12 1.70
CA MET A 1 16.20 -32.06 0.69
C MET A 1 15.39 -33.33 0.55
N ILE A 2 15.10 -34.07 1.63
CA ILE A 2 14.39 -35.39 1.59
C ILE A 2 12.91 -35.26 1.15
N GLN A 3 12.24 -34.15 1.37
CA GLN A 3 10.83 -33.93 0.94
C GLN A 3 10.64 -33.89 -0.59
N GLN A 4 11.69 -33.62 -1.37
CA GLN A 4 11.61 -33.57 -2.84
C GLN A 4 11.47 -34.96 -3.45
N LEU A 5 12.08 -35.97 -2.81
CA LEU A 5 12.01 -37.36 -3.24
C LEU A 5 10.59 -37.97 -3.11
N LYS A 6 9.67 -37.29 -2.41
CA LYS A 6 8.27 -37.74 -2.27
C LYS A 6 7.36 -37.19 -3.39
N ASN A 7 7.86 -36.31 -4.27
CA ASN A 7 7.04 -35.67 -5.29
C ASN A 7 7.12 -36.44 -6.63
N ARG A 8 6.00 -36.94 -7.12
CA ARG A 8 5.89 -37.66 -8.40
C ARG A 8 6.45 -36.87 -9.59
N ASN A 9 6.30 -35.56 -9.58
CA ASN A 9 6.79 -34.71 -10.66
C ASN A 9 8.32 -34.62 -10.71
N PHE A 10 9.01 -34.82 -9.58
CA PHE A 10 10.49 -34.89 -9.54
C PHE A 10 11.04 -36.01 -10.43
N TYR A 11 10.45 -37.20 -10.37
CA TYR A 11 10.91 -38.33 -11.15
C TYR A 11 10.67 -38.17 -12.66
N VAL A 12 9.55 -37.55 -13.04
CA VAL A 12 9.25 -37.28 -14.46
C VAL A 12 10.30 -36.34 -15.06
N ILE A 13 10.70 -35.35 -14.30
CA ILE A 13 11.67 -34.35 -14.75
C ILE A 13 13.09 -34.91 -14.74
N LEU A 14 13.44 -35.68 -13.72
CA LEU A 14 14.72 -36.36 -13.66
C LEU A 14 14.86 -37.28 -14.86
N ALA A 15 13.81 -38.03 -15.20
CA ALA A 15 13.82 -38.91 -16.40
C ALA A 15 14.01 -38.09 -17.70
N GLY A 16 13.31 -36.95 -17.83
CA GLY A 16 13.51 -36.04 -18.95
C GLY A 16 14.93 -35.49 -19.02
N ASP A 17 15.48 -35.03 -17.91
CA ASP A 17 16.86 -34.51 -17.84
C ASP A 17 17.88 -35.59 -18.18
N LEU A 18 17.70 -36.84 -17.75
CA LEU A 18 18.60 -37.94 -18.12
C LEU A 18 18.64 -38.22 -19.64
N VAL A 19 17.48 -38.16 -20.29
CA VAL A 19 17.39 -38.24 -21.77
C VAL A 19 18.11 -37.06 -22.42
N LEU A 20 17.91 -35.83 -21.91
CA LEU A 20 18.57 -34.64 -22.44
C LEU A 20 20.08 -34.64 -22.21
N PHE A 21 20.57 -35.22 -21.08
CA PHE A 21 22.00 -35.38 -20.82
C PHE A 21 22.65 -36.39 -21.80
N ALA A 22 21.97 -37.47 -22.11
CA ALA A 22 22.44 -38.40 -23.13
C ALA A 22 22.46 -37.75 -24.52
N ALA A 23 21.37 -37.05 -24.87
CA ALA A 23 21.28 -36.35 -26.15
C ALA A 23 22.35 -35.25 -26.31
N SER A 24 22.67 -34.52 -25.23
CA SER A 24 23.72 -33.50 -25.26
C SER A 24 25.10 -34.10 -25.54
N LEU A 25 25.42 -35.22 -24.93
CA LEU A 25 26.70 -35.92 -25.18
C LEU A 25 26.78 -36.45 -26.61
N ILE A 26 25.73 -37.13 -27.08
CA ILE A 26 25.70 -37.68 -28.45
C ILE A 26 25.83 -36.53 -29.47
N LEU A 27 25.13 -35.43 -29.28
CA LEU A 27 25.22 -34.27 -30.18
C LEU A 27 26.61 -33.61 -30.12
N ALA A 28 27.27 -33.59 -28.95
CA ALA A 28 28.61 -33.04 -28.81
C ALA A 28 29.64 -33.88 -29.59
N TYR A 29 29.51 -35.21 -29.58
CA TYR A 29 30.29 -36.10 -30.44
C TYR A 29 29.93 -35.93 -31.92
N GLY A 30 28.63 -35.88 -32.23
CA GLY A 30 28.17 -35.60 -33.60
C GLY A 30 28.75 -34.31 -34.20
N LEU A 31 28.75 -33.24 -33.42
CA LEU A 31 29.34 -31.95 -33.87
C LEU A 31 30.84 -32.06 -34.18
N ARG A 32 31.55 -32.85 -33.35
CA ARG A 32 32.98 -33.08 -33.57
C ARG A 32 33.28 -33.88 -34.81
N PHE A 33 32.46 -34.84 -35.16
CA PHE A 33 32.67 -35.77 -36.30
C PHE A 33 31.73 -35.48 -37.47
N SER A 34 31.25 -34.24 -37.60
CA SER A 34 30.35 -33.79 -38.69
C SER A 34 29.14 -34.72 -38.89
N LEU A 35 28.58 -35.22 -37.75
CA LEU A 35 27.45 -36.14 -37.62
C LEU A 35 27.76 -37.61 -38.00
N GLU A 36 28.96 -37.93 -38.45
CA GLU A 36 29.41 -39.31 -38.74
C GLU A 36 30.31 -39.84 -37.59
N ILE A 37 29.72 -40.33 -36.50
CA ILE A 37 30.44 -40.77 -35.33
C ILE A 37 31.09 -42.15 -35.65
N PRO A 38 32.45 -42.31 -35.56
CA PRO A 38 33.13 -43.58 -35.80
C PRO A 38 32.69 -44.64 -34.76
N GLU A 39 32.67 -45.93 -35.18
CA GLU A 39 32.24 -47.01 -34.29
C GLU A 39 33.01 -47.06 -32.95
N LYS A 40 34.32 -46.82 -32.98
CA LYS A 40 35.18 -46.79 -31.79
C LYS A 40 34.73 -45.71 -30.78
N ASP A 41 34.15 -44.59 -31.27
CA ASP A 41 33.69 -43.51 -30.43
C ASP A 41 32.26 -43.75 -29.89
N TRP A 42 31.45 -44.56 -30.58
CA TRP A 42 30.21 -45.11 -30.04
C TRP A 42 30.41 -45.93 -28.78
N TYR A 43 31.43 -46.82 -28.78
CA TYR A 43 31.80 -47.61 -27.60
C TYR A 43 32.24 -46.69 -26.44
N ARG A 44 32.93 -45.57 -26.72
CA ARG A 44 33.34 -44.60 -25.73
C ARG A 44 32.15 -43.85 -25.15
N ILE A 45 31.17 -43.44 -25.95
CA ILE A 45 29.92 -42.81 -25.50
C ILE A 45 29.18 -43.75 -24.56
N LEU A 46 28.97 -45.01 -24.98
CA LEU A 46 28.26 -46.00 -24.18
C LEU A 46 28.97 -46.30 -22.85
N PHE A 47 30.30 -46.32 -22.86
CA PHE A 47 31.11 -46.52 -21.63
C PHE A 47 31.01 -45.29 -20.69
N LEU A 48 30.91 -44.10 -21.23
CA LEU A 48 30.88 -42.85 -20.45
C LEU A 48 29.49 -42.54 -19.85
N LEU A 49 28.40 -42.92 -20.51
CA LEU A 49 27.03 -42.63 -20.09
C LEU A 49 26.72 -43.07 -18.65
N PRO A 50 27.06 -44.30 -18.19
CA PRO A 50 26.78 -44.75 -16.82
C PRO A 50 27.43 -43.89 -15.73
N PHE A 51 28.49 -43.16 -16.04
CA PHE A 51 29.20 -42.26 -15.11
C PHE A 51 28.74 -40.83 -15.26
N LEU A 52 28.50 -40.38 -16.50
CA LEU A 52 28.12 -38.98 -16.78
C LEU A 52 26.70 -38.67 -16.33
N LEU A 53 25.73 -39.56 -16.58
CA LEU A 53 24.32 -39.32 -16.22
C LEU A 53 24.13 -39.14 -14.70
N PRO A 54 24.64 -40.07 -13.82
CA PRO A 54 24.51 -39.86 -12.38
C PRO A 54 25.25 -38.59 -11.90
N THR A 55 26.46 -38.34 -12.45
CA THR A 55 27.24 -37.14 -12.06
C THR A 55 26.48 -35.85 -12.35
N LYS A 56 25.89 -35.72 -13.55
CA LYS A 56 25.04 -34.58 -13.89
C LYS A 56 23.81 -34.50 -13.00
N ALA A 57 23.11 -35.61 -12.77
CA ALA A 57 21.91 -35.65 -11.94
C ALA A 57 22.22 -35.24 -10.49
N VAL A 58 23.34 -35.71 -9.92
CA VAL A 58 23.79 -35.34 -8.57
C VAL A 58 24.17 -33.86 -8.51
N ALA A 59 24.90 -33.32 -9.50
CA ALA A 59 25.26 -31.91 -9.55
C ALA A 59 24.01 -31.00 -9.62
N PHE A 60 23.03 -31.38 -10.44
CA PHE A 60 21.73 -30.66 -10.56
C PHE A 60 20.94 -30.74 -9.25
N PHE A 61 20.97 -31.87 -8.56
CA PHE A 61 20.32 -32.02 -7.26
C PHE A 61 20.98 -31.15 -6.18
N LEU A 62 22.32 -31.18 -6.08
CA LEU A 62 23.09 -30.43 -5.10
C LEU A 62 22.95 -28.93 -5.30
N MET A 63 22.97 -28.46 -6.55
CA MET A 63 22.80 -27.07 -6.89
C MET A 63 21.34 -26.59 -6.77
N GLY A 64 20.41 -27.48 -6.39
CA GLY A 64 19.01 -27.14 -6.15
C GLY A 64 18.21 -26.82 -7.42
N VAL A 65 18.66 -27.29 -8.61
CA VAL A 65 17.96 -27.11 -9.88
C VAL A 65 16.55 -27.71 -9.85
N TYR A 66 16.31 -28.72 -8.99
CA TYR A 66 15.00 -29.36 -8.80
C TYR A 66 14.14 -28.73 -7.68
N ARG A 67 14.59 -27.65 -7.03
CA ARG A 67 13.85 -27.00 -5.92
C ARG A 67 12.82 -25.99 -6.39
N GLY A 68 12.95 -25.46 -7.60
CA GLY A 68 12.06 -24.42 -8.14
C GLY A 68 10.68 -24.96 -8.52
N MET A 69 9.63 -24.15 -8.33
CA MET A 69 8.35 -24.37 -8.99
C MET A 69 8.50 -24.02 -10.48
N TRP A 70 8.48 -25.00 -11.34
CA TRP A 70 8.78 -24.95 -12.80
C TRP A 70 7.92 -23.96 -13.58
N ARG A 71 6.79 -23.59 -13.02
CA ARG A 71 5.86 -22.61 -13.57
C ARG A 71 6.38 -21.16 -13.46
N TYR A 72 7.40 -20.93 -12.60
CA TYR A 72 7.92 -19.59 -12.26
C TYR A 72 9.44 -19.51 -12.42
N THR A 73 10.00 -20.13 -13.47
CA THR A 73 11.45 -20.11 -13.73
C THR A 73 11.96 -18.65 -13.77
N SER A 74 12.92 -18.34 -12.91
CA SER A 74 13.51 -17.02 -12.74
C SER A 74 14.95 -16.98 -13.23
N ILE A 75 15.52 -15.77 -13.39
CA ILE A 75 16.96 -15.61 -13.74
C ILE A 75 17.88 -16.34 -12.76
N PRO A 76 17.67 -16.34 -11.43
CA PRO A 76 18.42 -17.16 -10.49
C PRO A 76 18.38 -18.67 -10.78
N ASP A 77 17.27 -19.20 -11.31
CA ASP A 77 17.15 -20.62 -11.63
C ASP A 77 17.98 -20.99 -12.88
N ALA A 78 18.00 -20.11 -13.88
CA ALA A 78 18.88 -20.25 -15.05
C ALA A 78 20.37 -20.24 -14.64
N LEU A 79 20.75 -19.36 -13.72
CA LEU A 79 22.13 -19.34 -13.19
C LEU A 79 22.48 -20.61 -12.41
N ARG A 80 21.54 -21.20 -11.66
CA ARG A 80 21.76 -22.50 -10.98
C ARG A 80 21.98 -23.61 -11.98
N LEU A 81 21.23 -23.63 -13.08
CA LEU A 81 21.37 -24.62 -14.15
C LEU A 81 22.75 -24.53 -14.81
N VAL A 82 23.22 -23.31 -15.14
CA VAL A 82 24.57 -23.09 -15.69
C VAL A 82 25.65 -23.57 -14.71
N LYS A 83 25.57 -23.16 -13.44
CA LYS A 83 26.52 -23.57 -12.39
C LYS A 83 26.55 -25.10 -12.22
N ALA A 84 25.38 -25.75 -12.23
CA ALA A 84 25.28 -27.21 -12.11
C ALA A 84 25.90 -27.93 -13.31
N SER A 85 25.66 -27.42 -14.53
CA SER A 85 26.26 -28.01 -15.77
C SER A 85 27.77 -27.85 -15.76
N VAL A 86 28.31 -26.70 -15.41
CA VAL A 86 29.75 -26.45 -15.32
C VAL A 86 30.38 -27.37 -14.25
N LEU A 87 29.78 -27.46 -13.06
CA LEU A 87 30.26 -28.31 -11.99
C LEU A 87 30.33 -29.77 -12.41
N ALA A 88 29.25 -30.28 -13.04
CA ALA A 88 29.20 -31.65 -13.51
C ALA A 88 30.29 -31.92 -14.56
N THR A 89 30.47 -31.02 -15.51
CA THR A 89 31.48 -31.15 -16.57
C THR A 89 32.90 -31.13 -15.98
N LEU A 90 33.19 -30.23 -15.06
CA LEU A 90 34.49 -30.21 -14.38
C LEU A 90 34.74 -31.49 -13.59
N THR A 91 33.73 -32.02 -12.89
CA THR A 91 33.86 -33.29 -12.14
C THR A 91 34.16 -34.46 -13.06
N VAL A 92 33.44 -34.57 -14.21
CA VAL A 92 33.72 -35.66 -15.20
C VAL A 92 35.11 -35.49 -15.82
N MET A 93 35.49 -34.25 -16.19
CA MET A 93 36.83 -34.01 -16.77
C MET A 93 37.95 -34.33 -15.77
N THR A 94 37.79 -33.95 -14.51
CA THR A 94 38.77 -34.28 -13.45
C THR A 94 38.87 -35.78 -13.26
N ALA A 95 37.75 -36.49 -13.18
CA ALA A 95 37.73 -37.95 -13.03
C ALA A 95 38.42 -38.66 -14.20
N LEU A 96 38.17 -38.22 -15.45
CA LEU A 96 38.83 -38.77 -16.62
C LEU A 96 40.33 -38.46 -16.68
N THR A 97 40.74 -37.29 -16.20
CA THR A 97 42.17 -36.91 -16.12
C THR A 97 42.91 -37.82 -15.11
N LEU A 98 42.29 -38.05 -13.97
CA LEU A 98 42.88 -38.89 -12.92
C LEU A 98 42.90 -40.40 -13.27
N ALA A 99 41.83 -40.88 -13.94
CA ALA A 99 41.70 -42.32 -14.26
C ALA A 99 42.44 -42.74 -15.51
N GLN A 100 42.47 -41.93 -16.58
CA GLN A 100 42.95 -42.32 -17.90
C GLN A 100 43.78 -41.25 -18.63
N GLN A 101 44.21 -40.18 -17.94
CA GLN A 101 44.93 -39.03 -18.54
C GLN A 101 44.31 -38.47 -19.83
N PHE A 102 42.97 -38.54 -19.94
CA PHE A 102 42.20 -38.17 -21.15
C PHE A 102 42.52 -39.03 -22.41
N TRP A 103 43.14 -40.17 -22.27
CA TRP A 103 43.53 -40.95 -23.44
C TRP A 103 42.30 -41.42 -24.24
N GLY A 104 42.23 -40.95 -25.49
CA GLY A 104 41.13 -41.26 -26.40
C GLY A 104 39.88 -40.37 -26.26
N TYR A 105 39.84 -39.44 -25.30
CA TYR A 105 38.74 -38.49 -25.16
C TYR A 105 39.17 -37.06 -25.56
N SER A 106 38.21 -36.29 -26.14
CA SER A 106 38.47 -34.93 -26.54
C SER A 106 37.85 -33.91 -25.55
N ARG A 107 38.67 -32.98 -25.09
CA ARG A 107 38.23 -31.93 -24.19
C ARG A 107 37.10 -31.05 -24.79
N SER A 108 37.16 -30.80 -26.12
CA SER A 108 36.16 -30.01 -26.82
C SER A 108 34.74 -30.62 -26.77
N VAL A 109 34.64 -31.97 -26.71
CA VAL A 109 33.34 -32.64 -26.58
C VAL A 109 32.68 -32.33 -25.25
N PHE A 110 33.43 -32.31 -24.14
CA PHE A 110 32.87 -31.99 -22.83
C PHE A 110 32.44 -30.52 -22.70
N VAL A 111 33.16 -29.60 -23.36
CA VAL A 111 32.73 -28.18 -23.42
C VAL A 111 31.44 -28.07 -24.24
N ALA A 112 31.38 -28.71 -25.40
CA ALA A 112 30.17 -28.72 -26.22
C ALA A 112 29.00 -29.39 -25.50
N ASP A 113 29.22 -30.50 -24.81
CA ASP A 113 28.22 -31.20 -23.99
C ASP A 113 27.68 -30.30 -22.84
N CYS A 114 28.55 -29.53 -22.20
CA CYS A 114 28.13 -28.54 -21.21
C CYS A 114 27.16 -27.50 -21.81
N ILE A 115 27.52 -26.93 -22.96
CA ILE A 115 26.69 -25.94 -23.65
C ILE A 115 25.35 -26.54 -24.07
N PHE A 116 25.34 -27.71 -24.69
CA PHE A 116 24.13 -28.43 -25.09
C PHE A 116 23.27 -28.83 -23.89
N THR A 117 23.87 -29.22 -22.76
CA THR A 117 23.14 -29.50 -21.54
C THR A 117 22.38 -28.28 -21.04
N VAL A 118 23.03 -27.13 -21.00
CA VAL A 118 22.39 -25.85 -20.62
C VAL A 118 21.24 -25.52 -21.57
N PHE A 119 21.49 -25.66 -22.88
CA PHE A 119 20.51 -25.32 -23.90
C PHE A 119 19.29 -26.25 -23.88
N PHE A 120 19.49 -27.57 -23.81
CA PHE A 120 18.40 -28.53 -23.81
C PHE A 120 17.60 -28.50 -22.50
N CYS A 121 18.27 -28.54 -21.36
CA CYS A 121 17.58 -28.51 -20.08
C CYS A 121 16.92 -27.16 -19.82
N GLY A 122 17.53 -26.05 -20.25
CA GLY A 122 16.95 -24.70 -20.18
C GLY A 122 15.76 -24.56 -21.12
N GLY A 123 15.91 -24.98 -22.39
CA GLY A 123 14.86 -24.99 -23.39
C GLY A 123 13.66 -25.86 -23.02
N PHE A 124 13.91 -27.05 -22.46
CA PHE A 124 12.86 -27.93 -21.94
C PHE A 124 12.05 -27.26 -20.82
N ARG A 125 12.71 -26.58 -19.88
CA ARG A 125 12.06 -25.85 -18.79
C ARG A 125 11.28 -24.66 -19.32
N LEU A 126 11.83 -23.94 -20.30
CA LEU A 126 11.14 -22.83 -20.97
C LEU A 126 9.91 -23.31 -21.72
N ALA A 127 10.02 -24.45 -22.45
CA ALA A 127 8.90 -25.07 -23.17
C ALA A 127 7.77 -25.47 -22.22
N ILE A 128 8.10 -26.11 -21.08
CA ILE A 128 7.10 -26.43 -20.05
C ILE A 128 6.41 -25.16 -19.53
N ARG A 129 7.16 -24.08 -19.32
CA ARG A 129 6.59 -22.78 -18.90
C ARG A 129 5.64 -22.21 -19.93
N ILE A 130 6.04 -22.18 -21.21
CA ILE A 130 5.22 -21.68 -22.32
C ILE A 130 3.95 -22.54 -22.46
N LEU A 131 4.06 -23.85 -22.45
CA LEU A 131 2.93 -24.78 -22.52
C LEU A 131 1.99 -24.64 -21.31
N ALA A 132 2.53 -24.47 -20.11
CA ALA A 132 1.72 -24.25 -18.90
C ALA A 132 1.01 -22.91 -18.92
N THR A 133 1.59 -21.88 -19.52
CA THR A 133 1.00 -20.55 -19.68
C THR A 133 -0.03 -20.57 -20.83
N ASN A 134 0.29 -21.21 -21.96
CA ASN A 134 -0.59 -21.27 -23.13
C ASN A 134 -1.71 -22.32 -23.02
N LYS A 135 -1.60 -23.33 -22.16
CA LYS A 135 -2.73 -24.26 -21.91
C LYS A 135 -4.01 -23.54 -21.52
N ARG A 136 -3.91 -22.38 -20.85
CA ARG A 136 -5.06 -21.52 -20.54
C ARG A 136 -5.61 -20.79 -21.77
N ALA A 137 -4.76 -20.41 -22.72
CA ALA A 137 -5.20 -19.82 -23.97
C ALA A 137 -5.80 -20.87 -24.92
N MET A 138 -5.24 -22.09 -24.93
CA MET A 138 -5.69 -23.20 -25.76
C MET A 138 -6.96 -23.86 -25.23
N LEU A 139 -7.15 -23.95 -23.91
CA LEU A 139 -8.40 -24.43 -23.29
C LEU A 139 -9.55 -23.43 -23.54
N LYS A 140 -9.28 -22.13 -23.59
CA LYS A 140 -10.29 -21.13 -24.04
C LYS A 140 -10.76 -21.32 -25.49
N PHE A 141 -9.97 -22.01 -26.32
CA PHE A 141 -10.34 -22.25 -27.72
C PHE A 141 -11.12 -23.57 -27.91
N TRP A 142 -11.00 -24.52 -26.98
CA TRP A 142 -11.65 -25.84 -27.08
C TRP A 142 -12.74 -26.11 -26.07
N ASP A 143 -12.78 -25.43 -24.92
CA ASP A 143 -13.94 -25.46 -24.03
C ASP A 143 -14.97 -24.43 -24.55
N ARG A 144 -15.83 -24.88 -25.46
CA ARG A 144 -17.20 -24.39 -25.53
C ARG A 144 -17.85 -24.80 -24.22
N GLU A 145 -17.80 -23.91 -23.21
CA GLU A 145 -18.62 -24.07 -22.02
C GLU A 145 -20.10 -24.16 -22.44
N PRO A 146 -20.90 -24.98 -21.73
CA PRO A 146 -22.34 -25.00 -21.94
C PRO A 146 -22.92 -23.60 -21.72
N GLU A 147 -23.90 -23.25 -22.52
CA GLU A 147 -24.58 -21.96 -22.70
C GLU A 147 -25.35 -21.43 -21.47
N ASP A 148 -25.07 -21.94 -20.24
CA ASP A 148 -25.80 -21.60 -19.00
C ASP A 148 -25.04 -20.78 -17.98
N SER A 149 -23.81 -20.31 -18.28
CA SER A 149 -23.16 -19.26 -17.47
C SER A 149 -23.49 -17.90 -18.08
N LEU A 150 -24.24 -17.06 -17.36
CA LEU A 150 -24.45 -15.66 -17.69
C LEU A 150 -23.09 -15.03 -18.08
N PRO A 151 -22.98 -14.32 -19.21
CA PRO A 151 -21.73 -13.75 -19.67
C PRO A 151 -21.21 -12.78 -18.58
N VAL A 152 -20.15 -13.13 -17.91
CA VAL A 152 -19.44 -12.21 -17.02
C VAL A 152 -18.94 -11.07 -17.93
N ARG A 153 -19.64 -9.95 -17.92
CA ARG A 153 -19.27 -8.75 -18.66
C ARG A 153 -17.93 -8.26 -18.08
N HIS A 154 -16.83 -8.54 -18.78
CA HIS A 154 -15.52 -8.02 -18.39
C HIS A 154 -15.53 -6.50 -18.54
N VAL A 155 -15.19 -5.81 -17.43
CA VAL A 155 -15.03 -4.35 -17.41
C VAL A 155 -13.73 -4.01 -18.13
N ARG A 156 -13.80 -3.26 -19.22
CA ARG A 156 -12.65 -2.82 -20.02
C ARG A 156 -11.96 -1.68 -19.29
N LEU A 157 -10.82 -2.01 -18.65
CA LEU A 157 -10.07 -1.10 -17.79
C LEU A 157 -8.98 -0.37 -18.58
N LEU A 158 -9.01 0.97 -18.55
CA LEU A 158 -7.94 1.82 -19.07
C LEU A 158 -7.11 2.32 -17.89
N ILE A 159 -5.79 2.13 -17.92
CA ILE A 159 -4.89 2.51 -16.84
C ILE A 159 -4.18 3.80 -17.19
N ILE A 160 -4.19 4.79 -16.30
CA ILE A 160 -3.36 6.01 -16.41
C ILE A 160 -2.09 5.79 -15.59
N GLY A 161 -0.94 5.94 -16.27
CA GLY A 161 0.39 5.57 -15.79
C GLY A 161 0.85 4.22 -16.36
N ALA A 162 2.12 4.13 -16.76
CA ALA A 162 2.78 2.92 -17.26
C ALA A 162 4.09 2.67 -16.50
N GLY A 163 4.02 2.72 -15.17
CA GLY A 163 5.12 2.44 -14.25
C GLY A 163 4.93 1.11 -13.49
N ASP A 164 5.73 0.93 -12.41
CA ASP A 164 5.74 -0.30 -11.61
C ASP A 164 4.38 -0.61 -10.97
N ALA A 165 3.64 0.41 -10.54
CA ALA A 165 2.29 0.26 -9.99
C ALA A 165 1.33 -0.35 -11.03
N ALA A 166 1.33 0.19 -12.25
CA ALA A 166 0.54 -0.35 -13.37
C ALA A 166 0.96 -1.78 -13.69
N ALA A 167 2.28 -2.07 -13.76
CA ALA A 167 2.79 -3.41 -14.03
C ALA A 167 2.36 -4.42 -12.95
N SER A 168 2.29 -4.02 -11.69
CA SER A 168 1.83 -4.87 -10.58
C SER A 168 0.34 -5.22 -10.72
N ILE A 169 -0.50 -4.23 -10.99
CA ILE A 169 -1.93 -4.41 -11.20
C ILE A 169 -2.23 -5.28 -12.44
N ILE A 170 -1.56 -5.00 -13.57
CA ILE A 170 -1.73 -5.80 -14.80
C ILE A 170 -1.37 -7.26 -14.54
N ARG A 171 -0.25 -7.52 -13.85
CA ARG A 171 0.19 -8.87 -13.52
C ARG A 171 -0.82 -9.61 -12.63
N GLU A 172 -1.42 -8.92 -11.67
CA GLU A 172 -2.43 -9.48 -10.78
C GLU A 172 -3.73 -9.79 -11.55
N ILE A 173 -4.21 -8.86 -12.37
CA ILE A 173 -5.41 -9.06 -13.21
C ILE A 173 -5.19 -10.24 -14.18
N GLN A 174 -4.08 -10.27 -14.91
CA GLN A 174 -3.76 -11.35 -15.85
C GLN A 174 -3.51 -12.70 -15.14
N GLY A 175 -3.01 -12.66 -13.90
CA GLY A 175 -2.78 -13.85 -13.07
C GLY A 175 -4.06 -14.44 -12.46
N ASN A 176 -5.15 -13.69 -12.40
CA ASN A 176 -6.42 -14.11 -11.80
C ASN A 176 -7.49 -14.32 -12.88
N PRO A 177 -7.83 -15.58 -13.25
CA PRO A 177 -8.84 -15.90 -14.28
C PRO A 177 -10.26 -15.44 -13.92
N ARG A 178 -10.52 -15.15 -12.64
CA ARG A 178 -11.82 -14.66 -12.14
C ARG A 178 -11.87 -13.14 -12.02
N SER A 179 -10.83 -12.42 -12.46
CA SER A 179 -10.85 -10.96 -12.45
C SER A 179 -11.96 -10.45 -13.37
N PRO A 180 -12.81 -9.53 -12.91
CA PRO A 180 -13.82 -8.92 -13.77
C PRO A 180 -13.21 -7.90 -14.75
N TYR A 181 -11.92 -7.58 -14.63
CA TYR A 181 -11.24 -6.56 -15.42
C TYR A 181 -10.46 -7.14 -16.60
N ASP A 182 -10.54 -6.44 -17.74
CA ASP A 182 -9.71 -6.65 -18.92
C ASP A 182 -8.97 -5.35 -19.23
N VAL A 183 -7.63 -5.36 -19.11
CA VAL A 183 -6.82 -4.13 -19.29
C VAL A 183 -6.58 -3.90 -20.78
N VAL A 184 -7.19 -2.86 -21.34
CA VAL A 184 -7.18 -2.58 -22.78
C VAL A 184 -6.02 -1.68 -23.24
N ALA A 185 -5.57 -0.75 -22.38
CA ALA A 185 -4.42 0.12 -22.67
C ALA A 185 -3.89 0.79 -21.40
N CYS A 186 -2.62 1.21 -21.43
CA CYS A 186 -2.03 2.17 -20.49
C CYS A 186 -1.85 3.52 -21.18
N ILE A 187 -2.12 4.62 -20.47
CA ILE A 187 -1.91 5.99 -20.95
C ILE A 187 -0.87 6.66 -20.06
N ASP A 188 0.20 7.19 -20.65
CA ASP A 188 1.30 7.83 -19.93
C ASP A 188 1.72 9.10 -20.68
N ASP A 189 2.18 10.13 -19.96
CA ASP A 189 2.69 11.36 -20.60
C ASP A 189 4.15 11.22 -21.07
N ASP A 190 4.87 10.21 -20.61
CA ASP A 190 6.25 9.95 -21.02
C ASP A 190 6.31 9.41 -22.45
N HIS A 191 6.80 10.26 -23.36
CA HIS A 191 6.93 9.97 -24.79
C HIS A 191 7.80 8.75 -25.09
N HIS A 192 8.77 8.43 -24.23
CA HIS A 192 9.66 7.27 -24.42
C HIS A 192 8.93 5.94 -24.28
N LYS A 193 7.80 5.92 -23.58
CA LYS A 193 6.97 4.73 -23.39
C LYS A 193 5.93 4.53 -24.50
N HIS A 194 5.65 5.58 -25.30
CA HIS A 194 4.63 5.50 -26.33
C HIS A 194 5.00 4.48 -27.42
N GLY A 195 4.03 3.66 -27.81
CA GLY A 195 4.23 2.60 -28.80
C GLY A 195 4.83 1.31 -28.25
N GLN A 196 5.28 1.30 -26.99
CA GLN A 196 5.72 0.09 -26.29
C GLN A 196 4.54 -0.68 -25.70
N THR A 197 4.82 -1.85 -25.15
CA THR A 197 3.85 -2.67 -24.40
C THR A 197 4.34 -2.92 -22.99
N LEU A 198 3.45 -2.80 -22.00
CA LEU A 198 3.69 -3.17 -20.62
C LEU A 198 2.93 -4.46 -20.33
N LEU A 199 3.64 -5.60 -20.21
CA LEU A 199 3.03 -6.93 -20.02
C LEU A 199 1.94 -7.23 -21.08
N GLU A 200 2.27 -7.01 -22.35
CA GLU A 200 1.40 -7.18 -23.52
C GLU A 200 0.29 -6.12 -23.67
N VAL A 201 0.11 -5.22 -22.70
CA VAL A 201 -0.83 -4.10 -22.75
C VAL A 201 -0.19 -2.91 -23.49
N PRO A 202 -0.81 -2.35 -24.54
CA PRO A 202 -0.23 -1.25 -25.30
C PRO A 202 -0.17 0.05 -24.47
N VAL A 203 0.98 0.74 -24.52
CA VAL A 203 1.16 2.06 -23.90
C VAL A 203 0.93 3.15 -24.96
N ARG A 204 0.10 4.12 -24.62
CA ARG A 204 -0.29 5.26 -25.46
C ARG A 204 -0.17 6.56 -24.66
N GLY A 205 -0.38 7.69 -25.30
CA GLY A 205 -0.37 9.02 -24.65
C GLY A 205 -0.46 10.14 -25.67
N PRO A 206 -0.46 11.36 -25.22
CA PRO A 206 -0.46 11.82 -23.82
C PRO A 206 -1.83 11.73 -23.14
N ILE A 207 -1.86 11.92 -21.81
CA ILE A 207 -3.09 11.91 -20.98
C ILE A 207 -4.08 12.98 -21.46
N GLY A 208 -3.61 14.11 -22.00
CA GLY A 208 -4.47 15.15 -22.58
C GLY A 208 -5.36 14.67 -23.74
N LYS A 209 -5.07 13.49 -24.34
CA LYS A 209 -5.91 12.84 -25.35
C LYS A 209 -6.76 11.69 -24.78
N LEU A 210 -7.00 11.67 -23.48
CA LEU A 210 -7.72 10.58 -22.80
C LEU A 210 -9.06 10.25 -23.44
N LEU A 211 -9.86 11.26 -23.79
CA LEU A 211 -11.17 11.08 -24.46
C LEU A 211 -11.08 10.28 -25.76
N PHE A 212 -10.07 10.55 -26.56
CA PHE A 212 -9.81 9.81 -27.79
C PHE A 212 -9.49 8.33 -27.49
N PHE A 213 -8.67 8.07 -26.47
CA PHE A 213 -8.29 6.70 -26.13
C PHE A 213 -9.45 5.92 -25.47
N VAL A 214 -10.26 6.58 -24.64
CA VAL A 214 -11.49 6.01 -24.08
C VAL A 214 -12.40 5.49 -25.19
N SER A 215 -12.69 6.31 -26.20
CA SER A 215 -13.52 5.94 -27.33
C SER A 215 -12.87 4.85 -28.18
N ARG A 216 -11.57 4.95 -28.47
CA ARG A 216 -10.85 4.00 -29.33
C ARG A 216 -10.74 2.62 -28.71
N PHE A 217 -10.53 2.52 -27.42
CA PHE A 217 -10.42 1.27 -26.68
C PHE A 217 -11.75 0.84 -26.05
N GLN A 218 -12.83 1.61 -26.23
CA GLN A 218 -14.15 1.35 -25.63
C GLN A 218 -14.03 1.01 -24.15
N ALA A 219 -13.31 1.84 -23.38
CA ALA A 219 -13.10 1.62 -21.98
C ALA A 219 -14.40 1.82 -21.19
N ASP A 220 -14.65 0.98 -20.17
CA ASP A 220 -15.78 1.07 -19.26
C ASP A 220 -15.40 1.78 -17.96
N GLU A 221 -14.13 1.66 -17.53
CA GLU A 221 -13.61 2.22 -16.29
C GLU A 221 -12.15 2.67 -16.44
N ILE A 222 -11.76 3.68 -15.65
CA ILE A 222 -10.39 4.20 -15.64
C ILE A 222 -9.74 3.93 -14.28
N LEU A 223 -8.48 3.47 -14.27
CA LEU A 223 -7.66 3.35 -13.07
C LEU A 223 -6.45 4.27 -13.14
N ILE A 224 -6.30 5.19 -12.19
CA ILE A 224 -5.12 6.02 -12.02
C ILE A 224 -4.08 5.24 -11.22
N ALA A 225 -3.08 4.69 -11.90
CA ALA A 225 -2.01 3.86 -11.31
C ALA A 225 -0.71 4.67 -11.13
N MET A 226 -0.82 5.85 -10.53
CA MET A 226 0.29 6.79 -10.30
C MET A 226 0.36 7.20 -8.81
N PRO A 227 0.74 6.31 -7.88
CA PRO A 227 0.71 6.56 -6.43
C PRO A 227 1.72 7.63 -5.96
N SER A 228 2.68 8.01 -6.80
CA SER A 228 3.64 9.08 -6.53
C SER A 228 3.13 10.47 -6.91
N VAL A 229 2.06 10.55 -7.71
CA VAL A 229 1.51 11.82 -8.21
C VAL A 229 0.49 12.37 -7.22
N VAL A 230 0.64 13.64 -6.87
CA VAL A 230 -0.23 14.37 -5.95
C VAL A 230 -0.41 15.82 -6.43
N GLY A 231 -1.39 16.54 -5.88
CA GLY A 231 -1.54 17.97 -6.08
C GLY A 231 -2.04 18.37 -7.48
N GLU A 232 -1.40 19.34 -8.11
CA GLU A 232 -1.85 19.92 -9.38
C GLU A 232 -1.86 18.90 -10.52
N GLU A 233 -0.85 18.02 -10.56
CA GLU A 233 -0.78 16.99 -11.57
C GLU A 233 -1.90 15.95 -11.39
N MET A 234 -2.16 15.50 -10.17
CA MET A 234 -3.29 14.63 -9.88
C MET A 234 -4.63 15.31 -10.23
N ARG A 235 -4.77 16.61 -9.93
CA ARG A 235 -5.95 17.38 -10.29
C ARG A 235 -6.18 17.39 -11.79
N ARG A 236 -5.14 17.66 -12.59
CA ARG A 236 -5.19 17.62 -14.06
C ARG A 236 -5.66 16.26 -14.58
N ILE A 237 -5.14 15.17 -14.01
CA ILE A 237 -5.52 13.80 -14.38
C ILE A 237 -6.98 13.53 -14.02
N VAL A 238 -7.39 13.90 -12.81
CA VAL A 238 -8.78 13.73 -12.34
C VAL A 238 -9.77 14.54 -13.19
N ASP A 239 -9.41 15.76 -13.59
CA ASP A 239 -10.26 16.56 -14.47
C ASP A 239 -10.40 15.95 -15.87
N ALA A 240 -9.33 15.36 -16.42
CA ALA A 240 -9.39 14.60 -17.66
C ALA A 240 -10.28 13.35 -17.52
N CYS A 241 -10.20 12.63 -16.37
CA CYS A 241 -11.08 11.49 -16.09
C CYS A 241 -12.56 11.91 -15.99
N LYS A 242 -12.86 13.01 -15.29
CA LYS A 242 -14.23 13.57 -15.19
C LYS A 242 -14.79 13.92 -16.55
N ALA A 243 -13.99 14.56 -17.40
CA ALA A 243 -14.41 14.92 -18.76
C ALA A 243 -14.78 13.70 -19.61
N SER A 244 -14.25 12.50 -19.30
CA SER A 244 -14.61 11.26 -19.99
C SER A 244 -15.99 10.73 -19.65
N GLY A 245 -16.58 11.14 -18.53
CA GLY A 245 -17.86 10.62 -18.02
C GLY A 245 -17.82 9.18 -17.49
N LEU A 246 -16.66 8.52 -17.54
CA LEU A 246 -16.49 7.15 -17.02
C LEU A 246 -16.23 7.13 -15.51
N PRO A 247 -16.63 6.04 -14.82
CA PRO A 247 -16.19 5.80 -13.46
C PRO A 247 -14.66 5.66 -13.42
N PHE A 248 -14.03 6.24 -12.40
CA PHE A 248 -12.60 6.15 -12.26
C PHE A 248 -12.19 5.96 -10.79
N LYS A 249 -11.11 5.22 -10.60
CA LYS A 249 -10.52 4.87 -9.31
C LYS A 249 -9.03 5.20 -9.29
N THR A 250 -8.43 5.19 -8.12
CA THR A 250 -6.99 5.44 -7.93
C THR A 250 -6.38 4.46 -6.95
N LEU A 251 -5.06 4.43 -6.92
CA LEU A 251 -4.27 3.75 -5.90
C LEU A 251 -3.92 4.72 -4.76
N PRO A 252 -3.80 4.25 -3.51
CA PRO A 252 -3.29 5.08 -2.42
C PRO A 252 -1.85 5.54 -2.69
N SER A 253 -1.45 6.65 -2.07
CA SER A 253 -0.07 7.13 -2.16
C SER A 253 0.92 6.11 -1.59
N LEU A 254 2.17 6.12 -2.08
CA LEU A 254 3.24 5.20 -1.62
C LEU A 254 3.41 5.20 -0.10
N GLY A 255 3.23 6.35 0.56
CA GLY A 255 3.30 6.46 2.02
C GLY A 255 2.13 5.83 2.78
N ALA A 256 1.03 5.48 2.11
CA ALA A 256 -0.13 4.81 2.70
C ALA A 256 -0.07 3.27 2.52
N LEU A 257 0.88 2.76 1.73
CA LEU A 257 1.06 1.33 1.47
C LEU A 257 2.01 0.74 2.52
N VAL A 258 1.53 -0.23 3.31
CA VAL A 258 2.27 -0.83 4.44
C VAL A 258 3.53 -1.56 3.98
N ASP A 259 3.51 -2.21 2.80
CA ASP A 259 4.61 -3.01 2.26
C ASP A 259 5.19 -2.46 0.94
N GLY A 260 4.79 -1.27 0.51
CA GLY A 260 5.20 -0.69 -0.77
C GLY A 260 4.75 -1.47 -2.03
N LYS A 261 3.95 -2.52 -1.87
CA LYS A 261 3.39 -3.33 -2.96
C LYS A 261 1.95 -2.91 -3.23
N VAL A 262 1.65 -2.66 -4.49
CA VAL A 262 0.32 -2.28 -4.96
C VAL A 262 -0.43 -3.51 -5.44
N THR A 263 -1.68 -3.70 -4.97
CA THR A 263 -2.58 -4.79 -5.34
C THR A 263 -3.92 -4.26 -5.85
N VAL A 264 -4.71 -5.10 -6.53
CA VAL A 264 -6.08 -4.75 -6.98
C VAL A 264 -6.99 -4.41 -5.79
N ASN A 265 -6.74 -4.98 -4.61
CA ASN A 265 -7.52 -4.68 -3.40
C ASN A 265 -7.27 -3.25 -2.86
N ASP A 266 -6.16 -2.62 -3.26
CA ASP A 266 -5.84 -1.24 -2.88
C ASP A 266 -6.55 -0.20 -3.77
N VAL A 267 -7.23 -0.63 -4.83
CA VAL A 267 -7.98 0.25 -5.73
C VAL A 267 -9.18 0.85 -4.99
N ARG A 268 -9.23 2.18 -4.95
CA ARG A 268 -10.25 2.94 -4.24
C ARG A 268 -10.72 4.18 -5.02
N GLU A 269 -11.82 4.77 -4.62
CA GLU A 269 -12.23 6.07 -5.13
C GLU A 269 -11.19 7.15 -4.81
N VAL A 270 -11.08 8.16 -5.69
CA VAL A 270 -10.23 9.33 -5.47
C VAL A 270 -10.74 10.11 -4.25
N LYS A 271 -9.86 10.31 -3.29
CA LYS A 271 -10.15 11.10 -2.08
C LYS A 271 -9.62 12.52 -2.22
N TYR A 272 -10.10 13.41 -1.35
CA TYR A 272 -9.63 14.79 -1.32
C TYR A 272 -8.13 14.93 -1.04
N GLU A 273 -7.57 13.95 -0.30
CA GLU A 273 -6.14 13.85 0.02
C GLU A 273 -5.27 13.82 -1.24
N ASP A 274 -5.73 13.09 -2.24
CA ASP A 274 -5.00 12.90 -3.50
C ASP A 274 -4.88 14.22 -4.29
N ILE A 275 -5.85 15.13 -4.09
CA ILE A 275 -5.97 16.41 -4.82
C ILE A 275 -5.28 17.56 -4.08
N LEU A 276 -5.15 17.51 -2.74
CA LEU A 276 -4.61 18.61 -1.94
C LEU A 276 -3.11 18.85 -2.15
N GLY A 277 -2.36 17.85 -2.54
CA GLY A 277 -0.96 17.99 -2.96
C GLY A 277 0.02 18.48 -1.90
N ARG A 278 -0.34 18.40 -0.62
CA ARG A 278 0.60 18.71 0.46
C ARG A 278 1.40 17.47 0.84
N PRO A 279 2.73 17.61 1.01
CA PRO A 279 3.50 16.53 1.59
C PRO A 279 2.96 16.22 2.99
N PRO A 280 2.86 14.94 3.39
CA PRO A 280 2.46 14.56 4.73
C PRO A 280 3.40 15.20 5.77
N VAL A 281 2.82 15.62 6.91
CA VAL A 281 3.63 16.10 8.04
C VAL A 281 4.54 14.97 8.51
N GLN A 282 5.84 15.24 8.59
CA GLN A 282 6.78 14.29 9.17
C GLN A 282 6.64 14.33 10.69
N MET A 283 6.16 13.23 11.27
CA MET A 283 6.01 13.09 12.72
C MET A 283 7.31 12.65 13.38
N ASP A 284 7.64 13.28 14.51
CA ASP A 284 8.63 12.74 15.44
C ASP A 284 7.97 11.67 16.34
N TYR A 285 7.86 10.45 15.80
CA TYR A 285 7.28 9.31 16.53
C TYR A 285 8.03 9.00 17.83
N ALA A 286 9.34 9.22 17.89
CA ALA A 286 10.14 8.98 19.08
C ALA A 286 9.83 10.01 20.18
N GLY A 287 9.82 11.31 19.82
CA GLY A 287 9.46 12.38 20.75
C GLY A 287 8.05 12.25 21.30
N ILE A 288 7.08 11.93 20.43
CA ILE A 288 5.67 11.70 20.83
C ILE A 288 5.57 10.46 21.73
N GLY A 289 6.23 9.37 21.38
CA GLY A 289 6.26 8.14 22.17
C GLY A 289 6.76 8.36 23.59
N ASN A 290 7.75 9.21 23.80
CA ASN A 290 8.35 9.49 25.10
C ASN A 290 7.35 10.05 26.13
N TYR A 291 6.32 10.79 25.70
CA TYR A 291 5.35 11.39 26.63
C TYR A 291 3.97 10.74 26.60
N LEU A 292 3.70 9.79 25.68
CA LEU A 292 2.43 9.07 25.58
C LEU A 292 2.53 7.61 26.03
N THR A 293 3.65 6.93 25.73
CA THR A 293 3.79 5.50 26.02
C THR A 293 3.78 5.22 27.52
N GLY A 294 2.90 4.33 27.97
CA GLY A 294 2.77 3.98 29.38
C GLY A 294 2.18 5.09 30.27
N LYS A 295 1.70 6.19 29.68
CA LYS A 295 1.12 7.32 30.40
C LYS A 295 -0.42 7.29 30.35
N THR A 296 -1.08 7.90 31.33
CA THR A 296 -2.53 8.17 31.26
C THR A 296 -2.75 9.45 30.47
N VAL A 297 -3.58 9.38 29.42
CA VAL A 297 -3.88 10.51 28.54
C VAL A 297 -5.38 10.81 28.56
N ALA A 298 -5.75 12.08 28.67
CA ALA A 298 -7.16 12.50 28.62
C ALA A 298 -7.42 13.29 27.33
N VAL A 299 -8.55 13.00 26.67
CA VAL A 299 -9.03 13.74 25.51
C VAL A 299 -10.43 14.23 25.79
N THR A 300 -10.63 15.56 25.74
CA THR A 300 -11.97 16.16 25.84
C THR A 300 -12.56 16.42 24.47
N GLY A 301 -13.88 16.34 24.36
CA GLY A 301 -14.54 16.34 23.06
C GLY A 301 -14.16 15.08 22.24
N ALA A 302 -13.96 13.97 22.95
CA ALA A 302 -13.45 12.72 22.40
C ALA A 302 -14.32 12.13 21.29
N GLY A 303 -15.60 12.42 21.27
CA GLY A 303 -16.53 11.97 20.22
C GLY A 303 -16.64 12.89 19.00
N GLY A 304 -15.99 14.06 19.05
CA GLY A 304 -15.89 15.00 17.94
C GLY A 304 -14.91 14.54 16.85
N SER A 305 -14.89 15.22 15.70
CA SER A 305 -14.04 14.84 14.55
C SER A 305 -12.54 14.84 14.89
N ILE A 306 -12.05 15.85 15.60
CA ILE A 306 -10.64 15.95 16.02
C ILE A 306 -10.39 15.01 17.21
N GLY A 307 -11.26 15.06 18.25
CA GLY A 307 -11.09 14.23 19.45
C GLY A 307 -11.07 12.73 19.16
N SER A 308 -11.96 12.25 18.30
CA SER A 308 -12.00 10.83 17.93
C SER A 308 -10.74 10.39 17.19
N GLU A 309 -10.22 11.21 16.28
CA GLU A 309 -8.99 10.90 15.57
C GLU A 309 -7.76 11.00 16.50
N LEU A 310 -7.72 11.96 17.42
CA LEU A 310 -6.70 12.00 18.48
C LEU A 310 -6.70 10.69 19.28
N CYS A 311 -7.87 10.20 19.69
CA CYS A 311 -7.98 8.94 20.42
C CYS A 311 -7.40 7.76 19.61
N ARG A 312 -7.72 7.65 18.32
CA ARG A 312 -7.15 6.61 17.42
C ARG A 312 -5.63 6.68 17.33
N GLN A 313 -5.10 7.89 17.15
CA GLN A 313 -3.65 8.08 17.01
C GLN A 313 -2.91 7.86 18.32
N ILE A 314 -3.46 8.32 19.47
CA ILE A 314 -2.87 8.12 20.79
C ILE A 314 -2.76 6.63 21.12
N LEU A 315 -3.76 5.81 20.81
CA LEU A 315 -3.73 4.38 21.07
C LEU A 315 -2.56 3.65 20.39
N ARG A 316 -2.09 4.15 19.24
CA ARG A 316 -0.91 3.59 18.55
C ARG A 316 0.37 3.69 19.40
N PHE A 317 0.44 4.65 20.33
CA PHE A 317 1.56 4.84 21.24
C PHE A 317 1.43 4.02 22.55
N LYS A 318 0.42 3.16 22.66
CA LYS A 318 0.19 2.25 23.81
C LYS A 318 0.21 2.99 25.16
N PRO A 319 -0.71 3.94 25.41
CA PRO A 319 -0.84 4.60 26.69
C PRO A 319 -1.24 3.58 27.77
N ALA A 320 -0.92 3.87 29.05
CA ALA A 320 -1.39 3.06 30.18
C ALA A 320 -2.92 3.12 30.33
N ALA A 321 -3.53 4.26 30.04
CA ALA A 321 -4.98 4.45 29.95
C ALA A 321 -5.30 5.66 29.07
N LEU A 322 -6.42 5.58 28.33
CA LEU A 322 -6.99 6.68 27.58
C LEU A 322 -8.35 7.05 28.17
N VAL A 323 -8.47 8.30 28.67
CA VAL A 323 -9.68 8.85 29.27
C VAL A 323 -10.42 9.69 28.24
N LEU A 324 -11.60 9.23 27.82
CA LEU A 324 -12.47 9.88 26.85
C LEU A 324 -13.51 10.72 27.59
N ILE A 325 -13.43 12.05 27.47
CA ILE A 325 -14.38 12.98 28.11
C ILE A 325 -15.24 13.62 27.01
N GLU A 326 -16.54 13.39 27.06
CA GLU A 326 -17.49 13.87 26.03
C GLU A 326 -18.83 14.23 26.67
N ALA A 327 -19.40 15.36 26.26
CA ALA A 327 -20.69 15.82 26.76
C ALA A 327 -21.90 15.13 26.08
N ASN A 328 -21.71 14.68 24.84
CA ASN A 328 -22.76 14.02 24.07
C ASN A 328 -22.66 12.49 24.22
N GLU A 329 -23.68 11.88 24.82
CA GLU A 329 -23.75 10.44 25.06
C GLU A 329 -23.56 9.60 23.78
N PHE A 330 -24.27 9.92 22.72
CA PHE A 330 -24.20 9.18 21.47
C PHE A 330 -22.77 9.23 20.85
N ASN A 331 -22.14 10.39 20.88
CA ASN A 331 -20.78 10.53 20.37
C ASN A 331 -19.77 9.75 21.20
N LEU A 332 -19.93 9.76 22.53
CA LEU A 332 -19.09 8.99 23.46
C LEU A 332 -19.24 7.49 23.21
N TYR A 333 -20.49 7.00 23.16
CA TYR A 333 -20.79 5.60 22.88
C TYR A 333 -20.20 5.14 21.54
N ARG A 334 -20.38 5.93 20.49
CA ARG A 334 -19.87 5.60 19.17
C ARG A 334 -18.34 5.43 19.16
N ILE A 335 -17.60 6.38 19.72
CA ILE A 335 -16.13 6.30 19.73
C ILE A 335 -15.64 5.17 20.65
N GLU A 336 -16.26 4.95 21.79
CA GLU A 336 -15.93 3.83 22.67
C GLU A 336 -16.06 2.49 21.94
N ARG A 337 -17.20 2.25 21.28
CA ARG A 337 -17.45 0.99 20.54
C ARG A 337 -16.47 0.81 19.40
N GLU A 338 -16.13 1.87 18.70
CA GLU A 338 -15.15 1.84 17.62
C GLU A 338 -13.77 1.45 18.13
N LEU A 339 -13.30 2.08 19.20
CA LEU A 339 -11.97 1.83 19.76
C LEU A 339 -11.88 0.44 20.41
N LEU A 340 -12.95 -0.06 21.04
CA LEU A 340 -13.00 -1.42 21.62
C LEU A 340 -12.98 -2.52 20.56
N ALA A 341 -13.35 -2.23 19.32
CA ALA A 341 -13.25 -3.19 18.21
C ALA A 341 -11.79 -3.45 17.79
N ASP A 342 -10.87 -2.57 18.13
CA ASP A 342 -9.43 -2.78 17.94
C ASP A 342 -8.88 -3.66 19.09
N ARG A 343 -8.41 -4.86 18.74
CA ARG A 343 -7.85 -5.82 19.69
C ARG A 343 -6.60 -5.31 20.46
N HIS A 344 -6.01 -4.22 20.00
CA HIS A 344 -4.83 -3.58 20.59
C HIS A 344 -5.20 -2.35 21.46
N ALA A 345 -6.49 -2.03 21.59
CA ALA A 345 -6.94 -0.94 22.46
C ALA A 345 -6.51 -1.20 23.90
N GLY A 346 -5.68 -0.31 24.43
CA GLY A 346 -5.33 -0.31 25.85
C GLY A 346 -6.56 0.02 26.74
N PRO A 347 -6.40 0.15 28.05
CA PRO A 347 -7.50 0.47 28.96
C PRO A 347 -8.19 1.79 28.58
N LEU A 348 -9.45 1.72 28.13
CA LEU A 348 -10.29 2.88 27.86
C LEU A 348 -11.09 3.23 29.14
N ARG A 349 -11.28 4.52 29.37
CA ARG A 349 -12.10 5.08 30.44
C ARG A 349 -13.00 6.16 29.86
N THR A 350 -14.30 5.93 29.87
CA THR A 350 -15.29 6.87 29.36
C THR A 350 -15.86 7.72 30.49
N VAL A 351 -15.98 9.01 30.24
CA VAL A 351 -16.57 10.00 31.14
C VAL A 351 -17.57 10.84 30.36
N MET A 352 -18.84 10.72 30.68
CA MET A 352 -19.87 11.58 30.14
C MET A 352 -20.00 12.83 30.99
N GLY A 353 -19.66 13.98 30.41
CA GLY A 353 -19.75 15.25 31.14
C GLY A 353 -19.19 16.43 30.39
N ARG A 354 -19.48 17.62 30.92
CA ARG A 354 -19.08 18.89 30.35
C ARG A 354 -17.80 19.42 31.02
N VAL A 355 -16.92 20.03 30.23
CA VAL A 355 -15.65 20.58 30.73
C VAL A 355 -15.82 21.79 31.66
N GLN A 356 -16.97 22.43 31.65
CA GLN A 356 -17.33 23.54 32.56
C GLN A 356 -17.62 23.07 34.01
N ASP A 357 -17.95 21.77 34.17
CA ASP A 357 -18.21 21.18 35.49
C ASP A 357 -16.89 20.91 36.19
N ARG A 358 -16.47 21.88 37.05
CA ARG A 358 -15.23 21.81 37.79
C ARG A 358 -15.21 20.61 38.73
N ALA A 359 -16.33 20.29 39.38
CA ALA A 359 -16.38 19.21 40.36
C ALA A 359 -16.18 17.86 39.67
N LEU A 360 -16.85 17.66 38.57
CA LEU A 360 -16.67 16.46 37.73
C LEU A 360 -15.23 16.36 37.23
N MET A 361 -14.65 17.45 36.67
CA MET A 361 -13.28 17.44 36.13
C MET A 361 -12.27 17.14 37.29
N ALA A 362 -12.41 17.74 38.45
CA ALA A 362 -11.57 17.47 39.60
C ALA A 362 -11.63 15.99 40.01
N ASN A 363 -12.83 15.38 40.09
CA ASN A 363 -12.99 13.96 40.37
C ASN A 363 -12.34 13.05 39.30
N VAL A 364 -12.45 13.40 38.04
CA VAL A 364 -11.85 12.66 36.93
C VAL A 364 -10.32 12.71 37.01
N PHE A 365 -9.76 13.90 37.24
CA PHE A 365 -8.32 14.08 37.33
C PHE A 365 -7.73 13.47 38.61
N ASP A 366 -8.45 13.50 39.73
CA ASP A 366 -8.05 12.80 40.91
C ASP A 366 -8.02 11.29 40.73
N LYS A 367 -9.07 10.72 40.11
CA LYS A 367 -9.21 9.30 39.89
C LYS A 367 -8.22 8.74 38.88
N TYR A 368 -8.01 9.42 37.76
CA TYR A 368 -7.24 8.88 36.63
C TYR A 368 -5.85 9.45 36.50
N ARG A 369 -5.53 10.58 37.15
CA ARG A 369 -4.21 11.25 37.17
C ARG A 369 -3.59 11.36 35.75
N PRO A 370 -4.25 12.06 34.81
CA PRO A 370 -3.73 12.17 33.45
C PRO A 370 -2.39 12.93 33.43
N HIS A 371 -1.42 12.39 32.67
CA HIS A 371 -0.13 13.03 32.45
C HIS A 371 -0.21 14.04 31.30
N ALA A 372 -1.05 13.76 30.29
CA ALA A 372 -1.28 14.65 29.16
C ALA A 372 -2.78 14.84 28.91
N VAL A 373 -3.17 16.07 28.56
CA VAL A 373 -4.55 16.46 28.25
C VAL A 373 -4.60 17.10 26.87
N PHE A 374 -5.44 16.57 26.00
CA PHE A 374 -5.76 17.17 24.70
C PHE A 374 -7.18 17.72 24.74
N HIS A 375 -7.29 19.04 24.74
CA HIS A 375 -8.56 19.71 24.87
C HIS A 375 -9.15 20.08 23.51
N ALA A 376 -10.01 19.19 22.97
CA ALA A 376 -10.69 19.36 21.69
C ALA A 376 -12.20 19.69 21.83
N ALA A 377 -12.73 19.78 23.03
CA ALA A 377 -14.11 20.18 23.29
C ALA A 377 -14.29 21.67 22.95
N ALA A 378 -15.13 21.98 21.96
CA ALA A 378 -15.42 23.37 21.56
C ALA A 378 -16.74 23.49 20.78
N CYS A 379 -17.45 24.60 20.96
CA CYS A 379 -18.48 25.07 20.05
C CYS A 379 -17.79 25.74 18.85
N LYS A 380 -17.92 25.18 17.63
CA LYS A 380 -17.13 25.61 16.46
C LYS A 380 -17.94 26.23 15.31
N HIS A 381 -19.27 26.10 15.31
CA HIS A 381 -20.11 26.56 14.23
C HIS A 381 -20.38 28.05 14.41
N VAL A 382 -19.76 28.91 13.57
CA VAL A 382 -19.86 30.38 13.68
C VAL A 382 -21.31 30.86 13.74
N PRO A 383 -22.23 30.52 12.81
CA PRO A 383 -23.61 30.99 12.88
C PRO A 383 -24.34 30.60 14.16
N MET A 384 -24.10 29.40 14.66
CA MET A 384 -24.74 28.91 15.89
C MET A 384 -24.22 29.65 17.13
N VAL A 385 -22.94 29.98 17.16
CA VAL A 385 -22.32 30.70 18.28
C VAL A 385 -22.69 32.20 18.22
N GLU A 386 -22.84 32.78 17.02
CA GLU A 386 -23.35 34.16 16.88
C GLU A 386 -24.77 34.31 17.47
N THR A 387 -25.65 33.35 17.24
CA THR A 387 -27.01 33.37 17.80
C THR A 387 -27.06 32.90 19.28
N ASN A 388 -26.03 32.23 19.78
CA ASN A 388 -25.96 31.75 21.16
C ASN A 388 -24.59 32.08 21.79
N PRO A 389 -24.26 33.37 21.97
CA PRO A 389 -22.91 33.77 22.38
C PRO A 389 -22.51 33.28 23.77
N TRP A 390 -23.47 33.20 24.70
CA TRP A 390 -23.22 32.65 26.04
C TRP A 390 -22.72 31.20 26.04
N GLU A 391 -23.25 30.34 25.17
CA GLU A 391 -22.78 28.94 25.06
C GLU A 391 -21.34 28.90 24.51
N GLY A 392 -21.03 29.77 23.54
CA GLY A 392 -19.67 29.92 23.04
C GLY A 392 -18.68 30.34 24.12
N ILE A 393 -19.04 31.34 24.91
CA ILE A 393 -18.21 31.84 26.04
C ILE A 393 -18.12 30.77 27.14
N LEU A 394 -19.25 30.20 27.56
CA LEU A 394 -19.29 29.20 28.62
C LEU A 394 -18.46 27.96 28.28
N ASN A 395 -18.58 27.44 27.07
CA ASN A 395 -17.87 26.26 26.68
C ASN A 395 -16.41 26.54 26.27
N ASN A 396 -16.19 27.51 25.35
CA ASN A 396 -14.86 27.69 24.77
C ASN A 396 -13.91 28.48 25.69
N THR A 397 -14.43 29.44 26.48
CA THR A 397 -13.62 30.27 27.36
C THR A 397 -13.61 29.71 28.78
N ILE A 398 -14.77 29.69 29.45
CA ILE A 398 -14.86 29.28 30.87
C ILE A 398 -14.53 27.78 31.03
N GLY A 399 -15.06 26.93 30.13
CA GLY A 399 -14.74 25.51 30.16
C GLY A 399 -13.25 25.21 29.94
N SER A 400 -12.61 25.94 29.01
CA SER A 400 -11.16 25.82 28.81
C SER A 400 -10.39 26.30 30.04
N GLN A 401 -10.78 27.40 30.67
CA GLN A 401 -10.15 27.92 31.87
C GLN A 401 -10.32 26.94 33.04
N THR A 402 -11.52 26.44 33.29
CA THR A 402 -11.80 25.43 34.32
C THR A 402 -10.91 24.21 34.14
N LEU A 403 -10.78 23.71 32.91
CA LEU A 403 -9.97 22.51 32.64
C LEU A 403 -8.47 22.80 32.82
N MET A 404 -8.00 23.99 32.46
CA MET A 404 -6.61 24.41 32.71
C MET A 404 -6.31 24.53 34.22
N ASP A 405 -7.24 25.10 35.00
CA ASP A 405 -7.10 25.21 36.46
C ASP A 405 -6.99 23.83 37.11
N VAL A 406 -7.87 22.91 36.72
CA VAL A 406 -7.84 21.54 37.21
C VAL A 406 -6.56 20.81 36.78
N ALA A 407 -6.13 21.01 35.54
CA ALA A 407 -4.89 20.40 35.04
C ALA A 407 -3.66 20.84 35.82
N GLU A 408 -3.58 22.11 36.18
CA GLU A 408 -2.52 22.65 37.03
C GLU A 408 -2.59 22.15 38.46
N GLU A 409 -3.77 22.14 39.07
CA GLU A 409 -4.02 21.62 40.42
C GLU A 409 -3.61 20.15 40.58
N TYR A 410 -3.90 19.30 39.58
CA TYR A 410 -3.57 17.89 39.61
C TYR A 410 -2.22 17.54 38.96
N GLY A 411 -1.43 18.57 38.60
CA GLY A 411 -0.06 18.41 38.15
C GLY A 411 0.11 17.68 36.81
N VAL A 412 -0.79 17.94 35.85
CA VAL A 412 -0.67 17.45 34.48
C VAL A 412 0.64 17.95 33.88
N GLU A 413 1.39 17.05 33.22
CA GLU A 413 2.67 17.42 32.61
C GLU A 413 2.50 18.26 31.33
N ARG A 414 1.52 17.93 30.48
CA ARG A 414 1.25 18.59 29.21
C ARG A 414 -0.24 18.85 29.00
N PHE A 415 -0.56 20.07 28.61
CA PHE A 415 -1.92 20.48 28.25
C PHE A 415 -1.91 21.13 26.88
N VAL A 416 -2.62 20.54 25.92
CA VAL A 416 -2.70 21.04 24.55
C VAL A 416 -4.12 21.52 24.27
N LEU A 417 -4.27 22.84 24.04
CA LEU A 417 -5.52 23.48 23.63
C LEU A 417 -5.63 23.43 22.11
N VAL A 418 -6.66 22.77 21.60
CA VAL A 418 -7.02 22.82 20.18
C VAL A 418 -7.70 24.18 19.88
N SER A 419 -7.06 24.98 19.05
CA SER A 419 -7.55 26.31 18.62
C SER A 419 -7.79 26.36 17.11
N THR A 420 -8.00 27.55 16.58
CA THR A 420 -8.43 27.78 15.20
C THR A 420 -7.75 29.01 14.59
N ASP A 421 -7.62 29.04 13.25
CA ASP A 421 -7.24 30.24 12.49
C ASP A 421 -8.13 31.43 12.74
N LYS A 422 -9.41 31.22 13.09
CA LYS A 422 -10.42 32.25 13.38
C LYS A 422 -10.18 32.98 14.71
N ALA A 423 -9.28 32.48 15.56
CA ALA A 423 -8.78 33.17 16.75
C ALA A 423 -7.74 34.24 16.42
N VAL A 424 -7.26 34.32 15.16
CA VAL A 424 -6.35 35.36 14.68
C VAL A 424 -7.17 36.55 14.21
N ARG A 425 -7.10 37.67 14.94
CA ARG A 425 -7.92 38.89 14.68
C ARG A 425 -9.40 38.53 14.52
N PRO A 426 -10.06 38.01 15.57
CA PRO A 426 -11.40 37.47 15.47
C PRO A 426 -12.43 38.50 15.05
N THR A 427 -13.26 38.17 14.08
CA THR A 427 -14.37 38.97 13.58
C THR A 427 -15.73 38.39 13.95
N ASN A 428 -15.74 37.34 14.79
CA ASN A 428 -16.94 36.62 15.20
C ASN A 428 -16.78 36.11 16.63
N VAL A 429 -17.90 35.83 17.31
CA VAL A 429 -17.94 35.44 18.74
C VAL A 429 -17.21 34.10 18.95
N MET A 430 -17.34 33.13 18.05
CA MET A 430 -16.65 31.85 18.17
C MET A 430 -15.13 32.06 18.14
N GLY A 431 -14.61 32.81 17.20
CA GLY A 431 -13.20 33.17 17.13
C GLY A 431 -12.71 33.93 18.34
N ALA A 432 -13.49 34.91 18.82
CA ALA A 432 -13.22 35.72 20.01
C ALA A 432 -13.16 34.83 21.28
N SER A 433 -14.11 33.92 21.48
CA SER A 433 -14.13 33.01 22.63
C SER A 433 -12.89 32.08 22.67
N LYS A 434 -12.44 31.57 21.52
CA LYS A 434 -11.19 30.80 21.42
C LYS A 434 -9.96 31.69 21.66
N ARG A 435 -9.96 32.92 21.17
CA ARG A 435 -8.86 33.87 21.41
C ARG A 435 -8.70 34.19 22.90
N VAL A 436 -9.80 34.39 23.62
CA VAL A 436 -9.77 34.63 25.09
C VAL A 436 -9.19 33.37 25.80
N ALA A 437 -9.58 32.17 25.39
CA ALA A 437 -9.01 30.96 25.94
C ALA A 437 -7.48 30.85 25.70
N GLU A 438 -6.98 31.24 24.52
CA GLU A 438 -5.56 31.34 24.23
C GLU A 438 -4.83 32.38 25.11
N ILE A 439 -5.44 33.54 25.33
CA ILE A 439 -4.87 34.59 26.20
C ILE A 439 -4.80 34.07 27.64
N ALA A 440 -5.87 33.42 28.13
CA ALA A 440 -5.88 32.81 29.47
C ALA A 440 -4.80 31.75 29.61
N LEU A 441 -4.54 30.96 28.55
CA LEU A 441 -3.47 29.98 28.53
C LEU A 441 -2.08 30.64 28.55
N GLN A 442 -1.88 31.70 27.75
CA GLN A 442 -0.60 32.43 27.67
C GLN A 442 -0.27 33.19 28.96
N GLY A 443 -1.31 33.66 29.70
CA GLY A 443 -1.15 34.35 30.98
C GLY A 443 -0.79 33.46 32.16
N ARG A 444 -0.70 32.16 31.98
CA ARG A 444 -0.30 31.23 33.05
C ARG A 444 1.19 31.31 33.35
N ALA A 445 1.51 31.33 34.64
CA ALA A 445 2.90 31.33 35.06
C ALA A 445 3.58 29.98 34.68
N PRO A 446 4.88 29.99 34.38
CA PRO A 446 5.64 28.75 34.20
C PRO A 446 5.53 27.87 35.44
N GLY A 447 5.08 26.63 35.27
CA GLY A 447 4.86 25.67 36.33
C GLY A 447 5.16 24.26 35.90
N ARG A 448 4.64 23.28 36.62
CA ARG A 448 4.76 21.86 36.30
C ARG A 448 4.06 21.51 34.98
N THR A 449 2.90 22.17 34.73
CA THR A 449 2.11 21.94 33.53
C THR A 449 2.62 22.81 32.38
N ARG A 450 2.98 22.18 31.26
CA ARG A 450 3.31 22.88 30.01
C ARG A 450 2.04 23.10 29.23
N PHE A 451 1.62 24.36 29.11
CA PHE A 451 0.45 24.76 28.35
C PHE A 451 0.83 25.13 26.91
N MET A 452 0.17 24.50 25.94
CA MET A 452 0.40 24.71 24.50
C MET A 452 -0.94 24.91 23.80
N ALA A 453 -0.95 25.74 22.73
CA ALA A 453 -2.11 25.90 21.87
C ALA A 453 -1.73 25.66 20.42
N VAL A 454 -2.54 24.87 19.69
CA VAL A 454 -2.34 24.57 18.29
C VAL A 454 -3.48 25.17 17.48
N ARG A 455 -3.14 26.01 16.50
CA ARG A 455 -4.08 26.62 15.56
C ARG A 455 -4.02 25.91 14.22
N PHE A 456 -5.16 25.62 13.64
CA PHE A 456 -5.25 25.14 12.25
C PHE A 456 -6.50 25.69 11.57
N GLY A 457 -6.50 25.61 10.22
CA GLY A 457 -7.59 26.07 9.37
C GLY A 457 -8.77 25.10 9.32
N ASN A 458 -9.47 25.08 8.19
CA ASN A 458 -10.59 24.18 8.00
C ASN A 458 -10.09 22.74 7.80
N VAL A 459 -10.83 21.78 8.39
CA VAL A 459 -10.49 20.36 8.32
C VAL A 459 -11.48 19.66 7.41
N LEU A 460 -10.98 18.98 6.38
CA LEU A 460 -11.80 18.27 5.41
C LEU A 460 -12.51 17.08 6.04
N GLY A 461 -13.78 16.90 5.66
CA GLY A 461 -14.58 15.76 6.14
C GLY A 461 -15.06 15.87 7.59
N SER A 462 -14.80 16.99 8.30
CA SER A 462 -15.29 17.16 9.67
C SER A 462 -16.81 17.34 9.70
N SER A 463 -17.46 16.80 10.76
CA SER A 463 -18.91 16.89 10.95
C SER A 463 -19.41 18.33 10.89
N GLY A 464 -20.47 18.58 10.10
CA GLY A 464 -21.05 19.91 9.91
C GLY A 464 -20.15 20.90 9.15
N SER A 465 -19.10 20.45 8.45
CA SER A 465 -18.29 21.30 7.57
C SER A 465 -18.94 21.54 6.22
N VAL A 466 -18.41 22.50 5.46
CA VAL A 466 -18.95 22.94 4.17
C VAL A 466 -18.99 21.80 3.12
N ILE A 467 -18.03 20.88 3.11
CA ILE A 467 -17.93 19.81 2.11
C ILE A 467 -19.10 18.82 2.18
N PRO A 468 -19.47 18.25 3.35
CA PRO A 468 -20.69 17.46 3.49
C PRO A 468 -21.96 18.21 3.09
N LEU A 469 -22.04 19.50 3.36
CA LEU A 469 -23.16 20.35 2.94
C LEU A 469 -23.22 20.44 1.41
N PHE A 470 -22.11 20.77 0.75
CA PHE A 470 -22.04 20.85 -0.70
C PHE A 470 -22.39 19.50 -1.37
N ARG A 471 -21.92 18.38 -0.82
CA ARG A 471 -22.31 17.05 -1.31
C ARG A 471 -23.83 16.83 -1.28
N LYS A 472 -24.49 17.17 -0.15
CA LYS A 472 -25.93 17.06 -0.04
C LYS A 472 -26.65 17.96 -1.04
N GLN A 473 -26.20 19.19 -1.23
CA GLN A 473 -26.77 20.12 -2.20
C GLN A 473 -26.61 19.61 -3.63
N ILE A 474 -25.43 19.09 -3.99
CA ILE A 474 -25.18 18.51 -5.32
C ILE A 474 -26.08 17.26 -5.53
N GLN A 475 -26.19 16.38 -4.56
CA GLN A 475 -27.05 15.20 -4.62
C GLN A 475 -28.53 15.56 -4.75
N ALA A 476 -28.94 16.71 -4.21
CA ALA A 476 -30.30 17.23 -4.32
C ALA A 476 -30.54 18.02 -5.64
N GLY A 477 -29.57 18.07 -6.55
CA GLY A 477 -29.68 18.79 -7.83
C GLY A 477 -29.20 20.24 -7.80
N GLY A 478 -28.59 20.70 -6.69
CA GLY A 478 -28.08 22.06 -6.53
C GLY A 478 -29.18 23.08 -6.17
N PRO A 479 -28.85 24.38 -6.18
CA PRO A 479 -27.51 24.97 -6.33
C PRO A 479 -26.63 24.78 -5.09
N VAL A 480 -25.31 24.93 -5.26
CA VAL A 480 -24.35 24.97 -4.14
C VAL A 480 -24.31 26.39 -3.56
N THR A 481 -24.48 26.52 -2.24
CA THR A 481 -24.49 27.79 -1.56
C THR A 481 -23.07 28.23 -1.19
N VAL A 482 -22.56 29.29 -1.82
CA VAL A 482 -21.26 29.90 -1.52
C VAL A 482 -21.49 31.23 -0.81
N THR A 483 -20.83 31.45 0.33
CA THR A 483 -21.02 32.68 1.15
C THR A 483 -20.51 33.92 0.43
N HIS A 484 -19.39 33.81 -0.29
CA HIS A 484 -18.82 34.88 -1.11
C HIS A 484 -17.95 34.28 -2.21
N PRO A 485 -17.98 34.79 -3.46
CA PRO A 485 -17.20 34.19 -4.58
C PRO A 485 -15.70 34.22 -4.34
N ASP A 486 -15.16 35.26 -3.69
CA ASP A 486 -13.72 35.40 -3.43
C ASP A 486 -13.25 34.77 -2.11
N MET A 487 -14.11 33.97 -1.45
CA MET A 487 -13.78 33.39 -0.17
C MET A 487 -12.76 32.28 -0.30
N THR A 488 -11.58 32.47 0.27
CA THR A 488 -10.51 31.44 0.36
C THR A 488 -10.41 30.90 1.78
N ARG A 489 -10.04 29.63 1.90
CA ARG A 489 -9.79 28.94 3.18
C ARG A 489 -8.60 27.98 3.04
N TYR A 490 -7.80 27.90 4.10
CA TYR A 490 -6.80 26.85 4.22
C TYR A 490 -7.48 25.55 4.64
N PHE A 491 -7.18 24.48 3.94
CA PHE A 491 -7.70 23.16 4.24
C PHE A 491 -6.57 22.21 4.61
N MET A 492 -6.87 21.28 5.52
CA MET A 492 -6.01 20.16 5.85
C MET A 492 -6.85 18.92 6.17
N MET A 493 -6.19 17.78 6.27
CA MET A 493 -6.85 16.54 6.65
C MET A 493 -6.98 16.42 8.16
N ILE A 494 -8.03 15.71 8.65
CA ILE A 494 -8.20 15.42 10.08
C ILE A 494 -6.99 14.72 10.68
N PRO A 495 -6.44 13.63 10.07
CA PRO A 495 -5.24 12.99 10.58
C PRO A 495 -4.02 13.94 10.67
N GLU A 496 -3.83 14.80 9.68
CA GLU A 496 -2.74 15.79 9.66
C GLU A 496 -2.87 16.81 10.82
N ALA A 497 -4.09 17.34 11.03
CA ALA A 497 -4.35 18.23 12.16
C ALA A 497 -4.04 17.56 13.51
N CYS A 498 -4.44 16.29 13.69
CA CYS A 498 -4.16 15.52 14.90
C CYS A 498 -2.66 15.26 15.09
N GLN A 499 -1.94 15.00 14.02
CA GLN A 499 -0.48 14.84 14.04
C GLN A 499 0.21 16.10 14.56
N LEU A 500 -0.19 17.28 14.08
CA LEU A 500 0.33 18.55 14.57
C LEU A 500 0.02 18.78 16.04
N ILE A 501 -1.20 18.40 16.51
CA ILE A 501 -1.58 18.48 17.92
C ILE A 501 -0.72 17.57 18.80
N LEU A 502 -0.41 16.35 18.32
CA LEU A 502 0.44 15.40 19.04
C LEU A 502 1.91 15.81 19.02
N GLN A 503 2.35 16.61 18.08
CA GLN A 503 3.74 17.05 17.98
C GLN A 503 4.03 18.30 18.83
N ALA A 504 3.00 18.98 19.33
CA ALA A 504 3.12 20.11 20.26
C ALA A 504 3.46 19.63 21.71
#